data_9b1e293667c34af9b553c09dcbb68389
#
_entry.id   9b1e293667c34af9b553c09dcbb68389
#
_cell.length_a   1.000
_cell.length_b   1.000
_cell.length_c   1.000
_cell.angle_alpha   90.00
_cell.angle_beta   90.00
_cell.angle_gamma   90.00
#
_symmetry.space_group_name_H-M   'P 1'
#
loop_
_entity.id
_entity.type
_entity.pdbx_description
1 polymer ?
#
loop_
_entity_poly.entity_id
_entity_poly.type
_entity_poly.pdbx_seq_one_letter_code
_entity_poly.pdbx_strand_id
1 'polypeptide(L)'
;MASERRRPLDRRTILETAVRFVDSEGLDALSMRKLGAELGVEAMSLYNHVPNKGALLDGMVEVLLGELKIPSESEGWESRVRGAYAAFRRLAHEHPNVFPLLVVRPPDTMDGVWLVEEFLKTLREAGFDPETALYAFRALSSYASGYAMAEIRGFAMEPAGGRLGASTLSRDDFPHIHELDGRLEIVDHDAEFEFGLDLIIAGLKEKL
;
A
#
# COMPACT_ATOMS: atom_id res chain seq x y z
N MET A 1 28.56 -25.51 18.79
CA MET A 1 28.05 -24.59 17.78
C MET A 1 27.03 -25.35 16.95
N ALA A 2 25.75 -25.05 17.15
CA ALA A 2 24.67 -25.70 16.41
C ALA A 2 24.69 -25.17 14.97
N SER A 3 24.83 -26.09 14.00
CA SER A 3 24.67 -25.79 12.56
C SER A 3 23.25 -25.29 12.36
N GLU A 4 23.07 -23.99 12.09
CA GLU A 4 21.80 -23.45 11.55
C GLU A 4 21.49 -24.24 10.28
N ARG A 5 20.44 -25.05 10.35
CA ARG A 5 19.91 -25.74 9.17
C ARG A 5 19.51 -24.67 8.18
N ARG A 6 20.30 -24.47 7.12
CA ARG A 6 19.95 -23.65 5.98
C ARG A 6 18.53 -24.05 5.53
N ARG A 7 17.57 -23.13 5.56
CA ARG A 7 16.25 -23.35 4.96
C ARG A 7 16.45 -23.79 3.50
N PRO A 8 15.74 -24.81 3.03
CA PRO A 8 15.81 -25.18 1.62
C PRO A 8 15.41 -23.96 0.75
N LEU A 9 16.13 -23.77 -0.35
CA LEU A 9 15.82 -22.72 -1.32
C LEU A 9 14.49 -23.09 -1.99
N ASP A 10 13.46 -22.30 -1.75
CA ASP A 10 12.17 -22.40 -2.40
C ASP A 10 11.70 -21.01 -2.87
N ARG A 11 10.64 -20.97 -3.66
CA ARG A 11 10.10 -19.71 -4.22
C ARG A 11 9.74 -18.74 -3.10
N ARG A 12 9.09 -19.18 -2.06
CA ARG A 12 8.66 -18.36 -0.92
C ARG A 12 9.85 -17.71 -0.21
N THR A 13 10.87 -18.48 0.12
CA THR A 13 12.10 -17.96 0.74
C THR A 13 12.79 -16.92 -0.12
N ILE A 14 12.81 -17.11 -1.45
CA ILE A 14 13.37 -16.14 -2.41
C ILE A 14 12.58 -14.85 -2.38
N LEU A 15 11.23 -14.91 -2.44
CA LEU A 15 10.36 -13.74 -2.46
C LEU A 15 10.42 -12.96 -1.15
N GLU A 16 10.30 -13.62 0.00
CA GLU A 16 10.42 -13.00 1.32
C GLU A 16 11.79 -12.32 1.51
N THR A 17 12.86 -12.93 1.00
CA THR A 17 14.21 -12.32 1.05
C THR A 17 14.31 -11.14 0.11
N ALA A 18 13.68 -11.18 -1.08
CA ALA A 18 13.66 -10.05 -1.99
C ALA A 18 12.89 -8.86 -1.41
N VAL A 19 11.77 -9.09 -0.72
CA VAL A 19 11.03 -8.04 0.00
C VAL A 19 11.93 -7.38 1.04
N ARG A 20 12.53 -8.15 1.94
CA ARG A 20 13.45 -7.61 2.97
C ARG A 20 14.63 -6.86 2.36
N PHE A 21 15.21 -7.40 1.27
CA PHE A 21 16.33 -6.76 0.57
C PHE A 21 15.91 -5.38 0.02
N VAL A 22 14.75 -5.30 -0.62
CA VAL A 22 14.25 -4.04 -1.19
C VAL A 22 13.89 -3.04 -0.09
N ASP A 23 13.31 -3.47 1.01
CA ASP A 23 13.01 -2.58 2.14
C ASP A 23 14.27 -1.97 2.75
N SER A 24 15.38 -2.71 2.76
CA SER A 24 16.67 -2.19 3.28
C SER A 24 17.46 -1.36 2.25
N GLU A 25 17.53 -1.82 1.01
CA GLU A 25 18.47 -1.30 0.00
C GLU A 25 17.78 -0.49 -1.12
N GLY A 26 16.46 -0.54 -1.20
CA GLY A 26 15.66 0.05 -2.27
C GLY A 26 15.55 -0.84 -3.51
N LEU A 27 14.51 -0.58 -4.31
CA LEU A 27 14.17 -1.37 -5.49
C LEU A 27 15.25 -1.33 -6.58
N ASP A 28 15.89 -0.19 -6.76
CA ASP A 28 16.94 0.00 -7.79
C ASP A 28 18.19 -0.84 -7.50
N ALA A 29 18.42 -1.16 -6.24
CA ALA A 29 19.53 -2.02 -5.84
C ALA A 29 19.30 -3.51 -6.18
N LEU A 30 18.04 -3.94 -6.42
CA LEU A 30 17.66 -5.34 -6.62
C LEU A 30 18.17 -5.90 -7.93
N SER A 31 18.96 -6.98 -7.85
CA SER A 31 19.36 -7.82 -8.97
C SER A 31 19.41 -9.28 -8.58
N MET A 32 19.22 -10.20 -9.54
CA MET A 32 19.30 -11.64 -9.27
C MET A 32 20.66 -12.05 -8.66
N ARG A 33 21.74 -11.36 -9.06
CA ARG A 33 23.08 -11.62 -8.50
C ARG A 33 23.18 -11.22 -7.02
N LYS A 34 22.66 -10.02 -6.66
CA LYS A 34 22.69 -9.54 -5.28
C LYS A 34 21.78 -10.40 -4.40
N LEU A 35 20.58 -10.74 -4.90
CA LEU A 35 19.66 -11.62 -4.19
C LEU A 35 20.24 -13.04 -3.99
N GLY A 36 20.93 -13.57 -4.99
CA GLY A 36 21.66 -14.84 -4.84
C GLY A 36 22.74 -14.77 -3.77
N ALA A 37 23.50 -13.68 -3.73
CA ALA A 37 24.52 -13.47 -2.69
C ALA A 37 23.90 -13.39 -1.28
N GLU A 38 22.76 -12.70 -1.13
CA GLU A 38 22.00 -12.62 0.14
C GLU A 38 21.54 -14.01 0.63
N LEU A 39 21.06 -14.83 -0.31
CA LEU A 39 20.62 -16.21 -0.03
C LEU A 39 21.79 -17.22 0.08
N GLY A 40 23.02 -16.80 -0.25
CA GLY A 40 24.21 -17.64 -0.26
C GLY A 40 24.17 -18.72 -1.34
N VAL A 41 23.57 -18.38 -2.52
CA VAL A 41 23.48 -19.28 -3.70
C VAL A 41 23.90 -18.54 -4.98
N GLU A 42 24.23 -19.30 -6.03
CA GLU A 42 24.44 -18.74 -7.34
C GLU A 42 23.15 -18.19 -7.94
N ALA A 43 23.23 -17.06 -8.67
CA ALA A 43 22.06 -16.44 -9.28
C ALA A 43 21.29 -17.40 -10.19
N MET A 44 21.96 -18.32 -10.87
CA MET A 44 21.32 -19.34 -11.71
C MET A 44 20.39 -20.27 -10.93
N SER A 45 20.65 -20.50 -9.65
CA SER A 45 19.77 -21.33 -8.82
C SER A 45 18.43 -20.68 -8.56
N LEU A 46 18.36 -19.33 -8.56
CA LEU A 46 17.11 -18.59 -8.38
C LEU A 46 16.17 -18.75 -9.58
N TYR A 47 16.73 -18.85 -10.80
CA TYR A 47 15.93 -18.99 -12.03
C TYR A 47 15.15 -20.31 -12.11
N ASN A 48 15.54 -21.34 -11.32
CA ASN A 48 14.76 -22.57 -11.19
C ASN A 48 13.41 -22.35 -10.46
N HIS A 49 13.29 -21.27 -9.68
CA HIS A 49 12.12 -20.97 -8.85
C HIS A 49 11.39 -19.71 -9.34
N VAL A 50 12.14 -18.76 -9.90
CA VAL A 50 11.63 -17.46 -10.36
C VAL A 50 12.26 -17.16 -11.72
N PRO A 51 11.49 -17.29 -12.82
CA PRO A 51 12.06 -17.37 -14.18
C PRO A 51 12.71 -16.08 -14.67
N ASN A 52 12.35 -14.93 -14.12
CA ASN A 52 12.91 -13.63 -14.49
C ASN A 52 12.63 -12.57 -13.40
N LYS A 53 13.21 -11.36 -13.58
CA LYS A 53 13.02 -10.23 -12.66
C LYS A 53 11.55 -9.80 -12.58
N GLY A 54 10.80 -9.86 -13.68
CA GLY A 54 9.36 -9.52 -13.69
C GLY A 54 8.58 -10.44 -12.75
N ALA A 55 8.75 -11.76 -12.87
CA ALA A 55 8.14 -12.76 -11.98
C ALA A 55 8.60 -12.63 -10.52
N LEU A 56 9.83 -12.14 -10.27
CA LEU A 56 10.28 -11.82 -8.91
C LEU A 56 9.47 -10.66 -8.34
N LEU A 57 9.30 -9.57 -9.10
CA LEU A 57 8.54 -8.40 -8.67
C LEU A 57 7.05 -8.72 -8.46
N ASP A 58 6.45 -9.54 -9.33
CA ASP A 58 5.08 -10.02 -9.17
C ASP A 58 4.94 -10.86 -7.89
N GLY A 59 5.91 -11.74 -7.64
CA GLY A 59 5.94 -12.53 -6.42
C GLY A 59 6.15 -11.71 -5.14
N MET A 60 6.89 -10.61 -5.20
CA MET A 60 6.99 -9.68 -4.06
C MET A 60 5.64 -9.02 -3.76
N VAL A 61 4.87 -8.63 -4.77
CA VAL A 61 3.50 -8.13 -4.60
C VAL A 61 2.61 -9.22 -3.97
N GLU A 62 2.74 -10.49 -4.38
CA GLU A 62 2.03 -11.62 -3.79
C GLU A 62 2.34 -11.77 -2.28
N VAL A 63 3.62 -11.62 -1.88
CA VAL A 63 3.99 -11.65 -0.45
C VAL A 63 3.28 -10.54 0.32
N LEU A 64 3.31 -9.30 -0.18
CA LEU A 64 2.63 -8.17 0.47
C LEU A 64 1.11 -8.37 0.57
N LEU A 65 0.47 -8.84 -0.51
CA LEU A 65 -0.97 -9.12 -0.50
C LEU A 65 -1.32 -10.21 0.51
N GLY A 66 -0.46 -11.21 0.68
CA GLY A 66 -0.64 -12.26 1.68
C GLY A 66 -0.55 -11.80 3.14
N GLU A 67 -0.01 -10.61 3.39
CA GLU A 67 0.06 -9.98 4.72
C GLU A 67 -1.21 -9.16 5.04
N LEU A 68 -2.02 -8.82 4.02
CA LEU A 68 -3.27 -8.10 4.22
C LEU A 68 -4.30 -9.00 4.92
N LYS A 69 -4.78 -8.54 6.07
CA LYS A 69 -5.85 -9.20 6.81
C LYS A 69 -7.09 -8.32 6.74
N ILE A 70 -8.13 -8.82 6.08
CA ILE A 70 -9.45 -8.20 6.10
C ILE A 70 -10.12 -8.55 7.43
N PRO A 71 -10.75 -7.58 8.12
CA PRO A 71 -11.51 -7.83 9.37
C PRO A 71 -12.62 -8.86 9.18
N SER A 72 -13.02 -9.50 10.28
CA SER A 72 -13.99 -10.60 10.27
C SER A 72 -15.37 -10.20 9.75
N GLU A 73 -16.13 -11.17 9.24
CA GLU A 73 -17.49 -10.99 8.72
C GLU A 73 -18.52 -10.53 9.77
N SER A 74 -18.22 -10.66 11.06
CA SER A 74 -19.09 -10.23 12.15
C SER A 74 -19.24 -8.72 12.30
N GLU A 75 -18.41 -7.94 11.62
CA GLU A 75 -18.47 -6.48 11.61
C GLU A 75 -19.27 -5.98 10.41
N GLY A 76 -19.98 -4.86 10.57
CA GLY A 76 -20.68 -4.21 9.45
C GLY A 76 -19.73 -3.81 8.33
N TRP A 77 -20.24 -3.64 7.11
CA TRP A 77 -19.45 -3.34 5.92
C TRP A 77 -18.53 -2.12 6.08
N GLU A 78 -18.97 -1.08 6.80
CA GLU A 78 -18.18 0.12 7.07
C GLU A 78 -16.92 -0.20 7.87
N SER A 79 -17.05 -0.95 8.97
CA SER A 79 -15.92 -1.38 9.79
C SER A 79 -14.96 -2.26 8.99
N ARG A 80 -15.48 -3.15 8.15
CA ARG A 80 -14.66 -4.02 7.30
C ARG A 80 -13.88 -3.21 6.26
N VAL A 81 -14.52 -2.23 5.61
CA VAL A 81 -13.87 -1.32 4.66
C VAL A 81 -12.77 -0.51 5.34
N ARG A 82 -13.07 0.11 6.49
CA ARG A 82 -12.07 0.88 7.27
C ARG A 82 -10.89 0.00 7.68
N GLY A 83 -11.16 -1.15 8.27
CA GLY A 83 -10.13 -2.06 8.71
C GLY A 83 -9.26 -2.59 7.56
N ALA A 84 -9.85 -2.88 6.39
CA ALA A 84 -9.11 -3.31 5.21
C ALA A 84 -8.16 -2.21 4.71
N TYR A 85 -8.62 -0.96 4.61
CA TYR A 85 -7.77 0.13 4.13
C TYR A 85 -6.80 0.66 5.18
N ALA A 86 -7.11 0.56 6.48
CA ALA A 86 -6.14 0.77 7.55
C ALA A 86 -5.00 -0.28 7.49
N ALA A 87 -5.33 -1.54 7.22
CA ALA A 87 -4.33 -2.59 7.02
C ALA A 87 -3.48 -2.33 5.76
N PHE A 88 -4.10 -1.89 4.67
CA PHE A 88 -3.42 -1.53 3.43
C PHE A 88 -2.45 -0.35 3.64
N ARG A 89 -2.88 0.72 4.34
CA ARG A 89 -2.02 1.86 4.69
C ARG A 89 -0.87 1.43 5.59
N ARG A 90 -1.11 0.59 6.60
CA ARG A 90 -0.06 0.06 7.47
C ARG A 90 0.99 -0.71 6.67
N LEU A 91 0.58 -1.51 5.67
CA LEU A 91 1.48 -2.24 4.80
C LEU A 91 2.44 -1.29 4.04
N ALA A 92 1.99 -0.10 3.65
CA ALA A 92 2.85 0.91 3.04
C ALA A 92 3.94 1.41 3.99
N HIS A 93 3.63 1.57 5.27
CA HIS A 93 4.61 1.96 6.29
C HIS A 93 5.56 0.83 6.66
N GLU A 94 5.11 -0.41 6.67
CA GLU A 94 5.94 -1.59 6.93
C GLU A 94 6.89 -1.88 5.76
N HIS A 95 6.46 -1.60 4.50
CA HIS A 95 7.20 -1.91 3.28
C HIS A 95 7.32 -0.71 2.32
N PRO A 96 7.89 0.44 2.77
CA PRO A 96 7.85 1.69 2.00
C PRO A 96 8.58 1.63 0.66
N ASN A 97 9.54 0.72 0.51
CA ASN A 97 10.29 0.55 -0.74
C ASN A 97 9.69 -0.49 -1.69
N VAL A 98 8.86 -1.41 -1.19
CA VAL A 98 8.17 -2.44 -1.98
C VAL A 98 6.75 -2.02 -2.34
N PHE A 99 6.05 -1.32 -1.45
CA PHE A 99 4.65 -0.90 -1.62
C PHE A 99 4.35 -0.22 -2.97
N PRO A 100 5.22 0.62 -3.55
CA PRO A 100 4.99 1.20 -4.87
C PRO A 100 4.75 0.14 -5.98
N LEU A 101 5.31 -1.06 -5.85
CA LEU A 101 5.04 -2.14 -6.80
C LEU A 101 3.57 -2.59 -6.74
N LEU A 102 2.99 -2.63 -5.54
CA LEU A 102 1.59 -3.00 -5.34
C LEU A 102 0.63 -2.04 -6.05
N VAL A 103 0.98 -0.74 -6.11
CA VAL A 103 0.14 0.30 -6.72
C VAL A 103 0.18 0.25 -8.25
N VAL A 104 1.31 -0.14 -8.85
CA VAL A 104 1.51 -0.08 -10.31
C VAL A 104 1.41 -1.45 -11.00
N ARG A 105 1.35 -2.53 -10.24
CA ARG A 105 1.22 -3.88 -10.79
C ARG A 105 -0.18 -4.42 -10.51
N PRO A 106 -0.86 -4.98 -11.52
CA PRO A 106 -2.16 -5.61 -11.30
C PRO A 106 -2.00 -6.80 -10.34
N PRO A 107 -3.00 -7.09 -9.52
CA PRO A 107 -3.03 -8.27 -8.65
C PRO A 107 -3.33 -9.54 -9.46
N ASP A 108 -2.44 -9.91 -10.39
CA ASP A 108 -2.61 -11.08 -11.29
C ASP A 108 -2.34 -12.42 -10.57
N THR A 109 -2.38 -12.42 -9.23
CA THR A 109 -2.22 -13.61 -8.41
C THR A 109 -3.57 -14.03 -7.83
N MET A 110 -3.70 -15.31 -7.49
CA MET A 110 -4.94 -15.81 -6.88
C MET A 110 -5.24 -15.09 -5.56
N ASP A 111 -4.21 -14.77 -4.76
CA ASP A 111 -4.38 -14.04 -3.51
C ASP A 111 -4.91 -12.61 -3.75
N GLY A 112 -4.39 -11.93 -4.78
CA GLY A 112 -4.90 -10.62 -5.19
C GLY A 112 -6.35 -10.68 -5.68
N VAL A 113 -6.69 -11.67 -6.48
CA VAL A 113 -8.09 -11.89 -6.96
C VAL A 113 -9.02 -12.18 -5.79
N TRP A 114 -8.61 -13.02 -4.82
CA TRP A 114 -9.39 -13.31 -3.62
C TRP A 114 -9.62 -12.07 -2.75
N LEU A 115 -8.65 -11.18 -2.60
CA LEU A 115 -8.83 -9.93 -1.88
C LEU A 115 -9.87 -9.02 -2.53
N VAL A 116 -9.86 -8.91 -3.86
CA VAL A 116 -10.88 -8.17 -4.61
C VAL A 116 -12.26 -8.80 -4.43
N GLU A 117 -12.37 -10.14 -4.54
CA GLU A 117 -13.62 -10.88 -4.35
C GLU A 117 -14.20 -10.66 -2.95
N GLU A 118 -13.39 -10.79 -1.90
CA GLU A 118 -13.85 -10.56 -0.51
C GLU A 118 -14.31 -9.11 -0.28
N PHE A 119 -13.65 -8.15 -0.92
CA PHE A 119 -14.08 -6.76 -0.84
C PHE A 119 -15.43 -6.55 -1.55
N LEU A 120 -15.57 -7.04 -2.77
CA LEU A 120 -16.82 -6.97 -3.54
C LEU A 120 -17.95 -7.70 -2.80
N LYS A 121 -17.69 -8.88 -2.26
CA LYS A 121 -18.64 -9.65 -1.43
C LYS A 121 -19.13 -8.79 -0.25
N THR A 122 -18.22 -8.11 0.47
CA THR A 122 -18.58 -7.25 1.60
C THR A 122 -19.60 -6.17 1.20
N LEU A 123 -19.40 -5.51 0.08
CA LEU A 123 -20.32 -4.49 -0.41
C LEU A 123 -21.61 -5.08 -0.96
N ARG A 124 -21.56 -6.22 -1.65
CA ARG A 124 -22.73 -6.92 -2.17
C ARG A 124 -23.66 -7.41 -1.06
N GLU A 125 -23.10 -7.94 0.02
CA GLU A 125 -23.84 -8.36 1.22
C GLU A 125 -24.48 -7.18 1.96
N ALA A 126 -23.87 -6.00 1.88
CA ALA A 126 -24.46 -4.75 2.40
C ALA A 126 -25.63 -4.22 1.57
N GLY A 127 -25.86 -4.76 0.36
CA GLY A 127 -26.99 -4.36 -0.51
C GLY A 127 -26.60 -3.54 -1.74
N PHE A 128 -25.34 -3.16 -1.91
CA PHE A 128 -24.92 -2.44 -3.10
C PHE A 128 -25.10 -3.28 -4.36
N ASP A 129 -25.53 -2.66 -5.48
CA ASP A 129 -25.53 -3.31 -6.78
C ASP A 129 -24.10 -3.60 -7.28
N PRO A 130 -23.90 -4.49 -8.28
CA PRO A 130 -22.56 -4.88 -8.72
C PRO A 130 -21.73 -3.72 -9.27
N GLU A 131 -22.34 -2.78 -9.96
CA GLU A 131 -21.64 -1.64 -10.57
C GLU A 131 -21.18 -0.66 -9.51
N THR A 132 -22.07 -0.33 -8.57
CA THR A 132 -21.75 0.52 -7.41
C THR A 132 -20.65 -0.11 -6.54
N ALA A 133 -20.70 -1.43 -6.28
CA ALA A 133 -19.67 -2.14 -5.54
C ALA A 133 -18.29 -2.05 -6.25
N LEU A 134 -18.25 -2.20 -7.57
CA LEU A 134 -17.02 -2.05 -8.35
C LEU A 134 -16.48 -0.62 -8.31
N TYR A 135 -17.35 0.38 -8.45
CA TYR A 135 -16.93 1.78 -8.40
C TYR A 135 -16.44 2.17 -7.00
N ALA A 136 -17.11 1.69 -5.95
CA ALA A 136 -16.68 1.87 -4.57
C ALA A 136 -15.30 1.26 -4.31
N PHE A 137 -15.07 0.02 -4.76
CA PHE A 137 -13.76 -0.63 -4.69
C PHE A 137 -12.67 0.21 -5.35
N ARG A 138 -12.91 0.68 -6.57
CA ARG A 138 -11.92 1.47 -7.32
C ARG A 138 -11.67 2.83 -6.67
N ALA A 139 -12.71 3.52 -6.21
CA ALA A 139 -12.58 4.83 -5.55
C ALA A 139 -11.78 4.72 -4.25
N LEU A 140 -12.15 3.77 -3.39
CA LEU A 140 -11.48 3.52 -2.12
C LEU A 140 -10.02 3.08 -2.32
N SER A 141 -9.77 2.16 -3.28
CA SER A 141 -8.41 1.71 -3.58
C SER A 141 -7.55 2.82 -4.14
N SER A 142 -8.10 3.69 -5.00
CA SER A 142 -7.38 4.85 -5.54
C SER A 142 -7.05 5.86 -4.46
N TYR A 143 -8.02 6.14 -3.57
CA TYR A 143 -7.82 7.02 -2.42
C TYR A 143 -6.71 6.48 -1.51
N ALA A 144 -6.85 5.24 -1.04
CA ALA A 144 -5.91 4.64 -0.09
C ALA A 144 -4.50 4.50 -0.69
N SER A 145 -4.40 4.10 -1.97
CA SER A 145 -3.10 3.99 -2.65
C SER A 145 -2.43 5.35 -2.81
N GLY A 146 -3.19 6.36 -3.23
CA GLY A 146 -2.68 7.73 -3.39
C GLY A 146 -2.22 8.31 -2.06
N TYR A 147 -3.04 8.16 -1.01
CA TYR A 147 -2.72 8.65 0.33
C TYR A 147 -1.48 7.95 0.90
N ALA A 148 -1.46 6.61 0.91
CA ALA A 148 -0.32 5.84 1.41
C ALA A 148 0.98 6.14 0.65
N MET A 149 0.91 6.30 -0.69
CA MET A 149 2.06 6.72 -1.49
C MET A 149 2.56 8.11 -1.11
N ALA A 150 1.65 9.05 -0.84
CA ALA A 150 2.02 10.38 -0.41
C ALA A 150 2.71 10.37 0.96
N GLU A 151 2.21 9.60 1.93
CA GLU A 151 2.84 9.46 3.25
C GLU A 151 4.29 8.93 3.17
N ILE A 152 4.53 7.87 2.39
CA ILE A 152 5.87 7.25 2.30
C ILE A 152 6.84 7.99 1.37
N ARG A 153 6.36 8.91 0.53
CA ARG A 153 7.16 9.66 -0.46
C ARG A 153 7.15 11.17 -0.25
N GLY A 154 6.30 11.67 0.65
CA GLY A 154 6.01 13.08 0.88
C GLY A 154 4.82 13.57 0.03
N PHE A 155 3.97 14.36 0.63
CA PHE A 155 2.88 15.04 -0.08
C PHE A 155 3.47 16.17 -0.93
N ALA A 156 2.96 16.33 -2.17
CA ALA A 156 3.40 17.39 -3.07
C ALA A 156 3.17 18.81 -2.52
N MET A 157 2.22 18.95 -1.59
CA MET A 157 1.86 20.21 -0.96
C MET A 157 2.41 20.36 0.48
N GLU A 158 3.12 19.36 1.00
CA GLU A 158 3.85 19.54 2.25
C GLU A 158 4.96 20.54 2.03
N PRO A 159 5.04 21.60 2.82
CA PRO A 159 6.09 22.59 2.67
C PRO A 159 7.44 21.95 3.01
N ALA A 160 8.16 21.52 1.98
CA ALA A 160 9.54 21.09 2.08
C ALA A 160 10.38 22.26 2.58
N GLY A 161 10.47 22.42 3.91
CA GLY A 161 11.41 23.31 4.57
C GLY A 161 11.33 24.77 4.14
N GLY A 162 10.15 25.41 4.19
CA GLY A 162 10.07 26.85 4.33
C GLY A 162 10.19 27.72 3.07
N ARG A 163 10.08 27.20 1.87
CA ARG A 163 10.14 28.04 0.66
C ARG A 163 8.89 28.86 0.37
N LEU A 164 7.73 28.48 0.89
CA LEU A 164 6.44 29.20 0.74
C LEU A 164 5.65 29.17 2.06
N GLY A 165 6.31 29.54 3.17
CA GLY A 165 5.59 29.74 4.42
C GLY A 165 4.55 30.89 4.28
N ALA A 166 3.39 30.77 4.93
CA ALA A 166 2.34 31.81 4.90
C ALA A 166 2.90 33.21 5.20
N SER A 167 3.96 33.30 6.02
CA SER A 167 4.64 34.56 6.35
C SER A 167 5.30 35.30 5.18
N THR A 168 5.58 34.63 4.07
CA THR A 168 6.21 35.20 2.87
C THR A 168 5.19 35.61 1.80
N LEU A 169 3.93 35.24 1.99
CA LEU A 169 2.85 35.51 1.03
C LEU A 169 2.05 36.75 1.44
N SER A 170 1.57 37.54 0.45
CA SER A 170 0.67 38.66 0.68
C SER A 170 -0.68 38.15 1.23
N ARG A 171 -1.19 38.76 2.31
CA ARG A 171 -2.52 38.45 2.85
C ARG A 171 -3.63 38.77 1.88
N ASP A 172 -3.48 39.82 1.11
CA ASP A 172 -4.51 40.28 0.15
C ASP A 172 -4.62 39.31 -1.03
N ASP A 173 -3.48 38.74 -1.47
CA ASP A 173 -3.43 37.82 -2.59
C ASP A 173 -3.75 36.36 -2.19
N PHE A 174 -3.45 35.97 -0.93
CA PHE A 174 -3.56 34.60 -0.44
C PHE A 174 -4.31 34.50 0.91
N PRO A 175 -5.54 35.06 0.99
CA PRO A 175 -6.29 35.11 2.27
C PRO A 175 -6.56 33.73 2.85
N HIS A 176 -6.91 32.73 2.05
CA HIS A 176 -7.25 31.39 2.53
C HIS A 176 -6.05 30.60 3.04
N ILE A 177 -4.85 30.84 2.52
CA ILE A 177 -3.61 30.27 3.07
C ILE A 177 -3.36 30.86 4.47
N HIS A 178 -3.59 32.15 4.63
CA HIS A 178 -3.42 32.84 5.92
C HIS A 178 -4.49 32.44 6.96
N GLU A 179 -5.68 32.00 6.55
CA GLU A 179 -6.69 31.43 7.46
C GLU A 179 -6.23 30.10 8.07
N LEU A 180 -5.32 29.40 7.39
CA LEU A 180 -4.72 28.13 7.84
C LEU A 180 -3.41 28.32 8.58
N ASP A 181 -3.08 29.55 9.00
CA ASP A 181 -1.81 29.90 9.64
C ASP A 181 -1.45 28.93 10.78
N GLY A 182 -0.26 28.35 10.69
CA GLY A 182 0.26 27.32 11.62
C GLY A 182 -0.36 25.92 11.44
N ARG A 183 -1.43 25.75 10.68
CA ARG A 183 -2.06 24.43 10.44
C ARG A 183 -1.49 23.70 9.23
N LEU A 184 -0.99 24.44 8.23
CA LEU A 184 -0.36 23.84 7.05
C LEU A 184 0.95 23.09 7.38
N GLU A 185 1.54 23.38 8.52
CA GLU A 185 2.78 22.73 8.99
C GLU A 185 2.52 21.53 9.90
N ILE A 186 1.27 21.34 10.33
CA ILE A 186 0.87 20.26 11.23
C ILE A 186 0.12 19.22 10.39
N VAL A 187 0.74 18.09 10.17
CA VAL A 187 0.11 16.97 9.44
C VAL A 187 -0.29 15.89 10.44
N ASP A 188 -1.57 15.61 10.54
CA ASP A 188 -2.12 14.46 11.25
C ASP A 188 -2.61 13.45 10.21
N HIS A 189 -1.69 12.64 9.72
CA HIS A 189 -1.99 11.66 8.67
C HIS A 189 -3.09 10.68 9.06
N ASP A 190 -3.22 10.34 10.35
CA ASP A 190 -4.27 9.43 10.80
C ASP A 190 -5.65 10.10 10.67
N ALA A 191 -5.78 11.31 11.20
CA ALA A 191 -7.04 12.06 11.13
C ALA A 191 -7.41 12.41 9.69
N GLU A 192 -6.44 12.79 8.86
CA GLU A 192 -6.68 13.15 7.45
C GLU A 192 -7.07 11.94 6.60
N PHE A 193 -6.44 10.78 6.83
CA PHE A 193 -6.80 9.53 6.15
C PHE A 193 -8.22 9.09 6.53
N GLU A 194 -8.55 9.11 7.82
CA GLU A 194 -9.91 8.78 8.29
C GLU A 194 -10.95 9.77 7.75
N PHE A 195 -10.63 11.06 7.71
CA PHE A 195 -11.54 12.07 7.13
C PHE A 195 -11.88 11.76 5.67
N GLY A 196 -10.92 11.39 4.85
CA GLY A 196 -11.18 11.03 3.46
C GLY A 196 -11.99 9.73 3.31
N LEU A 197 -11.73 8.72 4.17
CA LEU A 197 -12.57 7.51 4.23
C LEU A 197 -14.00 7.83 4.64
N ASP A 198 -14.19 8.73 5.62
CA ASP A 198 -15.51 9.18 6.07
C ASP A 198 -16.32 9.80 4.94
N LEU A 199 -15.71 10.66 4.13
CA LEU A 199 -16.37 11.28 2.99
C LEU A 199 -16.83 10.23 1.96
N ILE A 200 -15.98 9.27 1.63
CA ILE A 200 -16.30 8.22 0.65
C ILE A 200 -17.40 7.30 1.21
N ILE A 201 -17.27 6.85 2.46
CA ILE A 201 -18.25 5.97 3.11
C ILE A 201 -19.61 6.67 3.25
N ALA A 202 -19.63 7.95 3.65
CA ALA A 202 -20.87 8.72 3.72
C ALA A 202 -21.56 8.82 2.37
N GLY A 203 -20.79 9.10 1.28
CA GLY A 203 -21.34 9.10 -0.06
C GLY A 203 -21.84 7.73 -0.55
N LEU A 204 -21.22 6.64 -0.10
CA LEU A 204 -21.68 5.28 -0.41
C LEU A 204 -23.01 4.95 0.31
N LYS A 205 -23.19 5.38 1.56
CA LYS A 205 -24.46 5.20 2.28
C LYS A 205 -25.67 5.76 1.54
N GLU A 206 -25.50 6.85 0.84
CA GLU A 206 -26.56 7.47 0.01
C GLU A 206 -26.91 6.62 -1.24
N LYS A 207 -26.17 5.54 -1.51
CA LYS A 207 -26.41 4.62 -2.63
C LYS A 207 -27.08 3.29 -2.20
N LEU A 208 -27.28 3.08 -0.91
CA LEU A 208 -28.06 1.97 -0.35
C LEU A 208 -29.54 2.29 -0.30
#